data_4b587814508b4b29126f90878fe8f952
#
_entry.id   4b587814508b4b29126f90878fe8f952
#
_cell.length_a   1.000
_cell.length_b   1.000
_cell.length_c   1.000
_cell.angle_alpha   90.00
_cell.angle_beta   90.00
_cell.angle_gamma   90.00
#
_symmetry.space_group_name_H-M   'P 1'
#
loop_
_entity.id
_entity.type
_entity.pdbx_description
1 polymer ?
#
loop_
_entity_poly.entity_id
_entity_poly.type
_entity_poly.pdbx_seq_one_letter_code
_entity_poly.pdbx_strand_id
1 'polypeptide(L)'
;FAPVADVDVNPRNPVINTRSFGGDPRNVAQKVVAYARGLEDGGVLSVCKHFPGHGDTEVDSHKALPVLNFDRARLDSIELFPFKEAVKAGLGGMMVGHLEVPELGKNPASISSHIIYNLLCRELGFQGLVFTDALEMKGISQNENICAQALIAGNDLLLAPRNLKRELDGVLNAVKSGKLSEELITEKCRKVLT
;
A
#
# COMPACT_ATOMS: atom_id res chain seq x y z
N PHE A 1 -4.26 6.09 9.93
CA PHE A 1 -3.51 6.49 8.74
C PHE A 1 -4.44 7.23 7.77
N ALA A 2 -3.98 8.32 7.21
CA ALA A 2 -4.73 9.22 6.34
C ALA A 2 -3.76 10.00 5.43
N PRO A 3 -4.25 10.52 4.28
CA PRO A 3 -5.61 10.48 3.72
C PRO A 3 -5.95 9.20 2.94
N VAL A 4 -7.26 8.98 2.67
CA VAL A 4 -7.72 8.01 1.68
C VAL A 4 -7.61 8.63 0.29
N ALA A 5 -6.82 8.00 -0.59
CA ALA A 5 -6.55 8.47 -1.95
C ALA A 5 -7.29 7.65 -3.03
N ASP A 6 -8.09 6.69 -2.60
CA ASP A 6 -8.92 5.88 -3.48
C ASP A 6 -9.99 6.74 -4.17
N VAL A 7 -10.21 6.51 -5.47
CA VAL A 7 -11.22 7.21 -6.27
C VAL A 7 -12.50 6.39 -6.27
N ASP A 8 -13.58 6.90 -5.69
CA ASP A 8 -14.86 6.20 -5.53
C ASP A 8 -15.67 6.26 -6.83
N VAL A 9 -15.34 5.39 -7.78
CA VAL A 9 -16.04 5.29 -9.08
C VAL A 9 -17.09 4.17 -9.10
N ASN A 10 -17.12 3.34 -8.06
CA ASN A 10 -18.09 2.24 -7.94
C ASN A 10 -18.99 2.43 -6.72
N PRO A 11 -20.27 2.82 -6.90
CA PRO A 11 -21.21 3.06 -5.81
C PRO A 11 -21.52 1.78 -5.00
N ARG A 12 -21.15 0.59 -5.49
CA ARG A 12 -21.26 -0.69 -4.77
C ARG A 12 -20.04 -1.03 -3.93
N ASN A 13 -19.03 -0.17 -3.91
CA ASN A 13 -17.83 -0.41 -3.09
C ASN A 13 -18.21 -0.44 -1.60
N PRO A 14 -17.99 -1.56 -0.89
CA PRO A 14 -18.45 -1.68 0.50
C PRO A 14 -17.48 -1.08 1.51
N VAL A 15 -16.26 -0.68 1.09
CA VAL A 15 -15.16 -0.28 1.98
C VAL A 15 -14.82 1.20 1.85
N ILE A 16 -14.69 1.71 0.64
CA ILE A 16 -14.23 3.07 0.40
C ILE A 16 -15.37 4.07 0.52
N ASN A 17 -16.36 4.02 -0.35
CA ASN A 17 -17.60 4.78 -0.27
C ASN A 17 -17.39 6.20 0.34
N THR A 18 -18.06 6.51 1.43
CA THR A 18 -18.00 7.83 2.12
C THR A 18 -16.63 8.20 2.69
N ARG A 19 -15.65 7.30 2.66
CA ARG A 19 -14.26 7.59 3.08
C ARG A 19 -13.45 8.32 2.01
N SER A 20 -13.85 8.17 0.73
CA SER A 20 -13.20 8.84 -0.41
C SER A 20 -13.55 10.33 -0.49
N PHE A 21 -12.70 11.08 -1.14
CA PHE A 21 -12.96 12.47 -1.53
C PHE A 21 -13.83 12.60 -2.80
N GLY A 22 -14.25 11.50 -3.41
CA GLY A 22 -15.19 11.45 -4.53
C GLY A 22 -14.73 10.59 -5.71
N GLY A 23 -15.46 10.66 -6.82
CA GLY A 23 -15.25 9.85 -8.02
C GLY A 23 -14.44 10.52 -9.15
N ASP A 24 -14.04 11.79 -8.98
CA ASP A 24 -13.15 12.46 -9.94
C ASP A 24 -11.70 12.38 -9.46
N PRO A 25 -10.79 11.72 -10.21
CA PRO A 25 -9.42 11.47 -9.75
C PRO A 25 -8.62 12.76 -9.54
N ARG A 26 -8.88 13.82 -10.30
CA ARG A 26 -8.17 15.11 -10.15
C ARG A 26 -8.61 15.83 -8.87
N ASN A 27 -9.91 15.85 -8.61
CA ASN A 27 -10.45 16.42 -7.38
C ASN A 27 -9.98 15.63 -6.15
N VAL A 28 -9.98 14.29 -6.22
CA VAL A 28 -9.43 13.43 -5.16
C VAL A 28 -7.96 13.77 -4.91
N ALA A 29 -7.13 13.85 -5.96
CA ALA A 29 -5.71 14.17 -5.86
C ALA A 29 -5.45 15.52 -5.18
N GLN A 30 -6.19 16.57 -5.58
CA GLN A 30 -6.06 17.90 -4.96
C GLN A 30 -6.36 17.87 -3.46
N LYS A 31 -7.43 17.19 -3.07
CA LYS A 31 -7.84 17.08 -1.66
C LYS A 31 -6.87 16.22 -0.86
N VAL A 32 -6.39 15.11 -1.44
CA VAL A 32 -5.38 14.22 -0.84
C VAL A 32 -4.11 15.00 -0.54
N VAL A 33 -3.57 15.73 -1.52
CA VAL A 33 -2.35 16.53 -1.34
C VAL A 33 -2.55 17.62 -0.29
N ALA A 34 -3.66 18.33 -0.34
CA ALA A 34 -3.95 19.40 0.64
C ALA A 34 -4.10 18.85 2.07
N TYR A 35 -4.81 17.72 2.22
CA TYR A 35 -5.00 17.06 3.52
C TYR A 35 -3.66 16.54 4.08
N ALA A 36 -2.89 15.87 3.24
CA ALA A 36 -1.60 15.31 3.65
C ALA A 36 -0.59 16.39 4.06
N ARG A 37 -0.50 17.47 3.29
CA ARG A 37 0.33 18.64 3.67
C ARG A 37 -0.08 19.23 5.00
N GLY A 38 -1.39 19.38 5.25
CA GLY A 38 -1.87 19.86 6.54
C GLY A 38 -1.48 18.96 7.72
N LEU A 39 -1.43 17.63 7.53
CA LEU A 39 -0.89 16.71 8.53
C LEU A 39 0.61 16.93 8.76
N GLU A 40 1.39 17.02 7.68
CA GLU A 40 2.85 17.16 7.73
C GLU A 40 3.28 18.53 8.28
N ASP A 41 2.58 19.59 7.93
CA ASP A 41 2.77 20.92 8.51
C ASP A 41 2.48 20.93 10.03
N GLY A 42 1.56 20.05 10.48
CA GLY A 42 1.27 19.81 11.90
C GLY A 42 2.23 18.83 12.59
N GLY A 43 3.29 18.36 11.91
CA GLY A 43 4.26 17.40 12.46
C GLY A 43 3.78 15.96 12.50
N VAL A 44 2.75 15.60 11.72
CA VAL A 44 2.22 14.23 11.62
C VAL A 44 2.49 13.66 10.25
N LEU A 45 3.15 12.51 10.17
CA LEU A 45 3.40 11.82 8.91
C LEU A 45 2.07 11.49 8.20
N SER A 46 1.90 11.97 6.97
CA SER A 46 0.79 11.57 6.13
C SER A 46 1.02 10.17 5.55
N VAL A 47 -0.05 9.37 5.40
CA VAL A 47 0.02 8.04 4.78
C VAL A 47 -1.14 7.87 3.81
N CYS A 48 -0.87 8.11 2.54
CA CYS A 48 -1.86 7.96 1.46
C CYS A 48 -2.23 6.49 1.24
N LYS A 49 -3.53 6.20 1.12
CA LYS A 49 -4.02 4.81 1.03
C LYS A 49 -5.26 4.66 0.15
N HIS A 50 -5.46 3.50 -0.43
CA HIS A 50 -4.74 2.22 -0.37
C HIS A 50 -4.10 1.94 -1.74
N PHE A 51 -2.81 2.12 -1.87
CA PHE A 51 -2.09 1.90 -3.15
C PHE A 51 -2.24 0.44 -3.62
N PRO A 52 -2.44 0.16 -4.93
CA PRO A 52 -2.51 1.07 -6.08
C PRO A 52 -3.90 1.66 -6.38
N GLY A 53 -4.88 1.54 -5.50
CA GLY A 53 -6.24 2.07 -5.57
C GLY A 53 -7.27 0.99 -5.24
N HIS A 54 -8.20 1.27 -4.34
CA HIS A 54 -9.23 0.34 -3.85
C HIS A 54 -10.65 0.83 -4.18
N GLY A 55 -10.77 1.94 -4.94
CA GLY A 55 -12.05 2.64 -5.11
C GLY A 55 -13.05 1.93 -6.02
N ASP A 56 -12.59 1.05 -6.92
CA ASP A 56 -13.46 0.31 -7.85
C ASP A 56 -13.47 -1.21 -7.56
N THR A 57 -13.63 -1.58 -6.30
CA THR A 57 -13.78 -2.96 -5.88
C THR A 57 -15.18 -3.22 -5.32
N GLU A 58 -15.73 -4.40 -5.59
CA GLU A 58 -17.03 -4.85 -5.03
C GLU A 58 -16.86 -5.80 -3.84
N VAL A 59 -15.63 -6.19 -3.55
CA VAL A 59 -15.29 -7.13 -2.47
C VAL A 59 -14.62 -6.38 -1.34
N ASP A 60 -15.10 -6.63 -0.13
CA ASP A 60 -14.50 -6.12 1.09
C ASP A 60 -13.20 -6.87 1.39
N SER A 61 -12.06 -6.16 1.37
CA SER A 61 -10.73 -6.71 1.65
C SER A 61 -10.58 -7.31 3.05
N HIS A 62 -11.46 -6.96 3.98
CA HIS A 62 -11.55 -7.62 5.28
C HIS A 62 -12.12 -9.04 5.20
N LYS A 63 -12.84 -9.39 4.12
CA LYS A 63 -13.51 -10.67 3.94
C LYS A 63 -12.84 -11.58 2.92
N ALA A 64 -12.36 -11.00 1.82
CA ALA A 64 -11.69 -11.71 0.74
C ALA A 64 -10.73 -10.77 0.00
N LEU A 65 -9.90 -11.31 -0.88
CA LEU A 65 -8.97 -10.52 -1.69
C LEU A 65 -9.71 -9.90 -2.89
N PRO A 66 -9.84 -8.57 -2.98
CA PRO A 66 -10.43 -7.89 -4.14
C PRO A 66 -9.54 -8.00 -5.38
N VAL A 67 -10.15 -8.00 -6.56
CA VAL A 67 -9.44 -8.03 -7.85
C VAL A 67 -9.83 -6.84 -8.69
N LEU A 68 -8.83 -6.12 -9.22
CA LEU A 68 -9.01 -5.03 -10.18
C LEU A 68 -8.58 -5.50 -11.57
N ASN A 69 -9.54 -5.82 -12.42
CA ASN A 69 -9.31 -6.28 -13.79
C ASN A 69 -9.33 -5.12 -14.79
N PHE A 70 -8.38 -4.20 -14.64
CA PHE A 70 -8.22 -3.04 -15.52
C PHE A 70 -6.87 -3.07 -16.23
N ASP A 71 -6.85 -2.52 -17.45
CA ASP A 71 -5.61 -2.30 -18.17
C ASP A 71 -4.79 -1.14 -17.57
N ARG A 72 -3.56 -1.02 -18.00
CA ARG A 72 -2.64 0.00 -17.50
C ARG A 72 -3.15 1.42 -17.74
N ALA A 73 -3.76 1.69 -18.88
CA ALA A 73 -4.25 3.02 -19.22
C ALA A 73 -5.37 3.47 -18.27
N ARG A 74 -6.29 2.55 -17.93
CA ARG A 74 -7.34 2.80 -16.94
C ARG A 74 -6.73 3.01 -15.56
N LEU A 75 -5.84 2.14 -15.11
CA LEU A 75 -5.18 2.29 -13.82
C LEU A 75 -4.44 3.62 -13.71
N ASP A 76 -3.72 4.03 -14.76
CA ASP A 76 -2.98 5.28 -14.78
C ASP A 76 -3.86 6.54 -14.72
N SER A 77 -5.04 6.47 -15.33
CA SER A 77 -5.96 7.62 -15.44
C SER A 77 -6.86 7.80 -14.22
N ILE A 78 -7.14 6.76 -13.49
CA ILE A 78 -8.08 6.78 -12.35
C ILE A 78 -7.41 6.33 -11.07
N GLU A 79 -7.12 5.04 -10.92
CA GLU A 79 -6.70 4.45 -9.65
C GLU A 79 -5.35 5.01 -9.18
N LEU A 80 -4.35 5.04 -10.04
CA LEU A 80 -3.00 5.52 -9.73
C LEU A 80 -2.88 7.05 -9.72
N PHE A 81 -3.83 7.78 -10.32
CA PHE A 81 -3.69 9.22 -10.52
C PHE A 81 -3.47 10.00 -9.21
N PRO A 82 -4.28 9.82 -8.15
CA PRO A 82 -4.07 10.53 -6.89
C PRO A 82 -2.73 10.18 -6.21
N PHE A 83 -2.29 8.93 -6.32
CA PHE A 83 -1.01 8.49 -5.75
C PHE A 83 0.18 9.11 -6.50
N LYS A 84 0.11 9.24 -7.82
CA LYS A 84 1.13 9.95 -8.62
C LYS A 84 1.26 11.41 -8.18
N GLU A 85 0.14 12.09 -7.96
CA GLU A 85 0.17 13.49 -7.48
C GLU A 85 0.67 13.58 -6.03
N ALA A 86 0.36 12.59 -5.18
CA ALA A 86 0.92 12.49 -3.83
C ALA A 86 2.45 12.32 -3.85
N VAL A 87 2.97 11.45 -4.72
CA VAL A 87 4.43 11.26 -4.91
C VAL A 87 5.09 12.55 -5.40
N LYS A 88 4.53 13.22 -6.43
CA LYS A 88 5.02 14.51 -6.94
C LYS A 88 5.02 15.61 -5.87
N ALA A 89 4.07 15.56 -4.96
CA ALA A 89 3.99 16.50 -3.84
C ALA A 89 5.00 16.22 -2.73
N GLY A 90 5.73 15.10 -2.78
CA GLY A 90 6.76 14.70 -1.81
C GLY A 90 6.19 14.20 -0.48
N LEU A 91 4.99 13.63 -0.47
CA LEU A 91 4.34 13.16 0.77
C LEU A 91 5.08 11.97 1.38
N GLY A 92 5.09 11.89 2.73
CA GLY A 92 6.01 11.05 3.48
C GLY A 92 5.63 9.57 3.58
N GLY A 93 4.36 9.18 3.43
CA GLY A 93 3.91 7.79 3.62
C GLY A 93 2.96 7.26 2.55
N MET A 94 3.07 5.96 2.27
CA MET A 94 2.19 5.23 1.35
C MET A 94 1.79 3.89 1.96
N MET A 95 0.49 3.60 2.06
CA MET A 95 -0.01 2.30 2.49
C MET A 95 -0.46 1.48 1.30
N VAL A 96 0.05 0.25 1.21
CA VAL A 96 -0.28 -0.70 0.14
C VAL A 96 -1.43 -1.60 0.60
N GLY A 97 -2.54 -1.58 -0.14
CA GLY A 97 -3.71 -2.38 0.15
C GLY A 97 -3.57 -3.85 -0.23
N HIS A 98 -4.46 -4.68 0.32
CA HIS A 98 -4.54 -6.11 -0.01
C HIS A 98 -5.51 -6.31 -1.16
N LEU A 99 -5.00 -6.24 -2.40
CA LEU A 99 -5.78 -6.45 -3.62
C LEU A 99 -4.91 -7.03 -4.73
N GLU A 100 -5.52 -7.78 -5.64
CA GLU A 100 -4.89 -8.26 -6.86
C GLU A 100 -5.14 -7.27 -8.00
N VAL A 101 -4.09 -7.01 -8.77
CA VAL A 101 -4.15 -6.25 -10.02
C VAL A 101 -3.44 -7.08 -11.08
N PRO A 102 -4.17 -7.94 -11.82
CA PRO A 102 -3.56 -8.91 -12.75
C PRO A 102 -2.66 -8.26 -13.81
N GLU A 103 -2.99 -7.05 -14.24
CA GLU A 103 -2.14 -6.25 -15.15
C GLU A 103 -0.76 -5.93 -14.55
N LEU A 104 -0.68 -5.80 -13.22
CA LEU A 104 0.56 -5.48 -12.50
C LEU A 104 1.22 -6.72 -11.86
N GLY A 105 0.61 -7.91 -11.97
CA GLY A 105 1.15 -9.16 -11.47
C GLY A 105 0.14 -10.03 -10.73
N LYS A 106 0.57 -11.25 -10.39
CA LYS A 106 -0.31 -12.29 -9.80
C LYS A 106 -0.36 -12.28 -8.27
N ASN A 107 0.56 -11.56 -7.63
CA ASN A 107 0.61 -11.51 -6.17
C ASN A 107 -0.24 -10.33 -5.65
N PRO A 108 -0.86 -10.47 -4.48
CA PRO A 108 -1.47 -9.34 -3.80
C PRO A 108 -0.51 -8.15 -3.69
N ALA A 109 -1.01 -6.94 -3.91
CA ALA A 109 -0.19 -5.73 -4.00
C ALA A 109 0.77 -5.56 -2.83
N SER A 110 0.31 -5.82 -1.60
CA SER A 110 1.10 -5.68 -0.37
C SER A 110 2.27 -6.66 -0.23
N ILE A 111 2.33 -7.71 -1.05
CA ILE A 111 3.45 -8.67 -1.09
C ILE A 111 4.05 -8.80 -2.50
N SER A 112 3.81 -7.81 -3.35
CA SER A 112 4.30 -7.78 -4.74
C SER A 112 5.46 -6.81 -4.88
N SER A 113 6.67 -7.32 -5.06
CA SER A 113 7.85 -6.49 -5.37
C SER A 113 7.68 -5.71 -6.69
N HIS A 114 6.90 -6.25 -7.63
CA HIS A 114 6.60 -5.54 -8.86
C HIS A 114 5.78 -4.27 -8.60
N ILE A 115 4.77 -4.35 -7.73
CA ILE A 115 3.92 -3.19 -7.41
C ILE A 115 4.66 -2.21 -6.49
N ILE A 116 5.37 -2.71 -5.46
CA ILE A 116 6.00 -1.83 -4.48
C ILE A 116 7.32 -1.29 -5.01
N TYR A 117 8.26 -2.17 -5.34
CA TYR A 117 9.59 -1.74 -5.74
C TYR A 117 9.61 -1.17 -7.16
N ASN A 118 9.06 -1.90 -8.17
CA ASN A 118 9.17 -1.44 -9.55
C ASN A 118 8.20 -0.30 -9.85
N LEU A 119 6.90 -0.43 -9.53
CA LEU A 119 5.93 0.61 -9.84
C LEU A 119 6.05 1.79 -8.87
N LEU A 120 5.82 1.58 -7.56
CA LEU A 120 5.75 2.69 -6.60
C LEU A 120 7.11 3.39 -6.42
N CYS A 121 8.19 2.62 -6.10
CA CYS A 121 9.47 3.24 -5.76
C CYS A 121 10.28 3.68 -6.99
N ARG A 122 10.40 2.83 -8.03
CA ARG A 122 11.25 3.14 -9.19
C ARG A 122 10.54 3.95 -10.25
N GLU A 123 9.36 3.52 -10.70
CA GLU A 123 8.66 4.17 -11.80
C GLU A 123 8.02 5.48 -11.36
N LEU A 124 7.27 5.47 -10.23
CA LEU A 124 6.64 6.68 -9.70
C LEU A 124 7.59 7.56 -8.89
N GLY A 125 8.73 7.03 -8.44
CA GLY A 125 9.77 7.77 -7.73
C GLY A 125 9.48 8.01 -6.25
N PHE A 126 8.63 7.19 -5.60
CA PHE A 126 8.33 7.36 -4.19
C PHE A 126 9.53 7.04 -3.30
N GLN A 127 9.86 7.97 -2.38
CA GLN A 127 11.02 7.88 -1.47
C GLN A 127 10.63 7.74 0.00
N GLY A 128 9.34 7.96 0.34
CA GLY A 128 8.82 7.91 1.71
C GLY A 128 8.63 6.49 2.24
N LEU A 129 8.04 6.38 3.43
CA LEU A 129 7.80 5.11 4.11
C LEU A 129 6.65 4.33 3.46
N VAL A 130 6.89 3.04 3.21
CA VAL A 130 5.89 2.11 2.67
C VAL A 130 5.33 1.24 3.78
N PHE A 131 4.02 1.28 3.95
CA PHE A 131 3.27 0.53 4.95
C PHE A 131 2.47 -0.59 4.29
N THR A 132 2.34 -1.74 4.94
CA THR A 132 1.26 -2.66 4.60
C THR A 132 -0.06 -2.15 5.15
N ASP A 133 -1.19 -2.54 4.57
CA ASP A 133 -2.45 -2.58 5.31
C ASP A 133 -2.39 -3.68 6.39
N ALA A 134 -3.41 -3.81 7.24
CA ALA A 134 -3.41 -4.74 8.37
C ALA A 134 -3.27 -6.21 7.92
N LEU A 135 -2.16 -6.86 8.29
CA LEU A 135 -1.85 -8.22 7.87
C LEU A 135 -2.76 -9.31 8.49
N GLU A 136 -3.58 -8.94 9.47
CA GLU A 136 -4.62 -9.83 10.03
C GLU A 136 -5.86 -9.96 9.14
N MET A 137 -6.02 -9.10 8.12
CA MET A 137 -7.17 -9.11 7.21
C MET A 137 -7.23 -10.42 6.42
N LYS A 138 -8.46 -10.97 6.28
CA LYS A 138 -8.68 -12.30 5.67
C LYS A 138 -8.17 -12.43 4.24
N GLY A 139 -8.17 -11.35 3.48
CA GLY A 139 -7.67 -11.32 2.11
C GLY A 139 -6.19 -11.71 1.98
N ILE A 140 -5.40 -11.59 3.05
CA ILE A 140 -3.94 -11.85 3.03
C ILE A 140 -3.47 -12.80 4.13
N SER A 141 -4.19 -12.90 5.26
CA SER A 141 -3.73 -13.60 6.47
C SER A 141 -3.53 -15.11 6.33
N GLN A 142 -3.92 -15.70 5.20
CA GLN A 142 -3.71 -17.12 4.89
C GLN A 142 -2.30 -17.43 4.37
N ASN A 143 -1.53 -16.40 4.00
CA ASN A 143 -0.18 -16.59 3.50
C ASN A 143 0.79 -16.93 4.65
N GLU A 144 1.62 -17.95 4.44
CA GLU A 144 2.67 -18.29 5.39
C GLU A 144 3.80 -17.25 5.37
N ASN A 145 4.33 -16.93 6.56
CA ASN A 145 5.44 -15.97 6.71
C ASN A 145 5.15 -14.62 6.01
N ILE A 146 3.92 -14.13 6.17
CA ILE A 146 3.45 -12.93 5.46
C ILE A 146 4.33 -11.71 5.73
N CYS A 147 4.84 -11.56 6.95
CA CYS A 147 5.73 -10.46 7.30
C CYS A 147 7.05 -10.51 6.51
N ALA A 148 7.65 -11.68 6.37
CA ALA A 148 8.87 -11.85 5.57
C ALA A 148 8.60 -11.53 4.10
N GLN A 149 7.48 -12.02 3.53
CA GLN A 149 7.09 -11.71 2.15
C GLN A 149 6.89 -10.21 1.94
N ALA A 150 6.21 -9.53 2.86
CA ALA A 150 5.96 -8.10 2.78
C ALA A 150 7.25 -7.27 2.86
N LEU A 151 8.22 -7.65 3.71
CA LEU A 151 9.54 -7.01 3.77
C LEU A 151 10.32 -7.19 2.48
N ILE A 152 10.35 -8.41 1.95
CA ILE A 152 11.01 -8.73 0.65
C ILE A 152 10.36 -7.94 -0.50
N ALA A 153 9.04 -7.77 -0.45
CA ALA A 153 8.31 -7.02 -1.46
C ALA A 153 8.62 -5.51 -1.47
N GLY A 154 9.15 -4.95 -0.37
CA GLY A 154 9.56 -3.56 -0.31
C GLY A 154 8.91 -2.72 0.79
N ASN A 155 7.95 -3.26 1.56
CA ASN A 155 7.37 -2.51 2.69
C ASN A 155 8.42 -2.23 3.77
N ASP A 156 8.30 -1.07 4.41
CA ASP A 156 9.17 -0.64 5.51
C ASP A 156 8.52 -0.91 6.88
N LEU A 157 7.21 -0.75 6.98
CA LEU A 157 6.40 -0.96 8.18
C LEU A 157 5.26 -1.96 7.94
N LEU A 158 5.13 -2.91 8.85
CA LEU A 158 4.17 -4.01 8.80
C LEU A 158 3.11 -3.83 9.88
N LEU A 159 1.84 -3.71 9.48
CA LEU A 159 0.76 -3.42 10.41
C LEU A 159 0.03 -4.68 10.85
N ALA A 160 -0.28 -4.75 12.15
CA ALA A 160 -1.19 -5.72 12.77
C ALA A 160 -1.01 -7.17 12.27
N PRO A 161 0.16 -7.81 12.42
CA PRO A 161 0.31 -9.22 12.12
C PRO A 161 -0.52 -10.06 13.10
N ARG A 162 -1.23 -11.07 12.59
CA ARG A 162 -2.16 -11.89 13.39
C ARG A 162 -1.51 -12.60 14.58
N ASN A 163 -0.26 -13.01 14.44
CA ASN A 163 0.53 -13.65 15.49
C ASN A 163 1.96 -13.11 15.43
N LEU A 164 2.23 -12.07 16.19
CA LEU A 164 3.51 -11.37 16.15
C LEU A 164 4.71 -12.31 16.38
N LYS A 165 4.62 -13.24 17.35
CA LYS A 165 5.73 -14.17 17.64
C LYS A 165 6.03 -15.07 16.44
N ARG A 166 5.00 -15.72 15.88
CA ARG A 166 5.15 -16.60 14.72
C ARG A 166 5.73 -15.85 13.52
N GLU A 167 5.23 -14.64 13.25
CA GLU A 167 5.69 -13.82 12.13
C GLU A 167 7.12 -13.33 12.34
N LEU A 168 7.51 -12.97 13.57
CA LEU A 168 8.89 -12.61 13.91
C LEU A 168 9.83 -13.81 13.69
N ASP A 169 9.44 -15.01 14.17
CA ASP A 169 10.20 -16.23 13.94
C ASP A 169 10.34 -16.52 12.42
N GLY A 170 9.29 -16.25 11.64
CA GLY A 170 9.31 -16.35 10.17
C GLY A 170 10.31 -15.40 9.51
N VAL A 171 10.35 -14.15 9.95
CA VAL A 171 11.34 -13.14 9.48
C VAL A 171 12.76 -13.56 9.85
N LEU A 172 13.00 -13.98 11.09
CA LEU A 172 14.32 -14.48 11.54
C LEU A 172 14.78 -15.70 10.73
N ASN A 173 13.87 -16.62 10.41
CA ASN A 173 14.18 -17.78 9.58
C ASN A 173 14.48 -17.38 8.12
N ALA A 174 13.79 -16.36 7.59
CA ALA A 174 14.07 -15.82 6.26
C ALA A 174 15.48 -15.21 6.19
N VAL A 175 15.90 -14.50 7.25
CA VAL A 175 17.26 -13.95 7.36
C VAL A 175 18.29 -15.10 7.44
N LYS A 176 18.11 -16.05 8.36
CA LYS A 176 19.04 -17.20 8.52
C LYS A 176 19.19 -18.03 7.25
N SER A 177 18.14 -18.14 6.44
CA SER A 177 18.17 -18.87 5.17
C SER A 177 18.66 -18.05 3.97
N GLY A 178 19.02 -16.79 4.17
CA GLY A 178 19.47 -15.89 3.10
C GLY A 178 18.36 -15.41 2.14
N LYS A 179 17.09 -15.67 2.45
CA LYS A 179 15.94 -15.15 1.66
C LYS A 179 15.70 -13.66 1.88
N LEU A 180 16.09 -13.16 3.05
CA LEU A 180 16.01 -11.75 3.44
C LEU A 180 17.38 -11.36 4.01
N SER A 181 18.00 -10.31 3.47
CA SER A 181 19.34 -9.92 3.94
C SER A 181 19.27 -9.05 5.20
N GLU A 182 20.30 -9.12 6.05
CA GLU A 182 20.42 -8.26 7.22
C GLU A 182 20.59 -6.78 6.82
N GLU A 183 21.25 -6.53 5.69
CA GLU A 183 21.43 -5.19 5.13
C GLU A 183 20.08 -4.55 4.79
N LEU A 184 19.16 -5.31 4.16
CA LEU A 184 17.82 -4.81 3.84
C LEU A 184 17.03 -4.46 5.11
N ILE A 185 17.10 -5.30 6.15
CA ILE A 185 16.47 -4.99 7.44
C ILE A 185 17.07 -3.72 8.05
N THR A 186 18.39 -3.60 8.04
CA THR A 186 19.10 -2.43 8.56
C THR A 186 18.72 -1.16 7.81
N GLU A 187 18.63 -1.21 6.48
CA GLU A 187 18.20 -0.10 5.64
C GLU A 187 16.77 0.34 5.98
N LYS A 188 15.83 -0.61 6.09
CA LYS A 188 14.45 -0.32 6.47
C LYS A 188 14.33 0.25 7.88
N CYS A 189 15.03 -0.30 8.85
CA CYS A 189 15.08 0.25 10.21
C CYS A 189 15.63 1.69 10.22
N ARG A 190 16.71 1.95 9.48
CA ARG A 190 17.27 3.30 9.37
C ARG A 190 16.25 4.26 8.78
N LYS A 191 15.57 3.88 7.70
CA LYS A 191 14.56 4.70 7.03
C LYS A 191 13.37 5.05 7.95
N VAL A 192 13.00 4.15 8.86
CA VAL A 192 11.92 4.39 9.86
C VAL A 192 12.38 5.32 10.99
N LEU A 193 13.69 5.32 11.35
CA LEU A 193 14.22 6.05 12.50
C LEU A 193 14.75 7.46 12.13
N THR A 194 14.89 7.77 10.85
CA THR A 194 15.33 9.08 10.33
C THR A 194 14.22 9.89 9.77
#